data_02bfa3d8e4de96e25887660c8140b04c
#
_entry.id   02bfa3d8e4de96e25887660c8140b04c
#
_cell.length_a   1.000
_cell.length_b   1.000
_cell.length_c   1.000
_cell.angle_alpha   90.00
_cell.angle_beta   90.00
_cell.angle_gamma   90.00
#
_symmetry.space_group_name_H-M   'P 1'
#
loop_
_entity.id
_entity.type
_entity.pdbx_description
1 polymer ?
#
loop_
_entity_poly.entity_id
_entity_poly.type
_entity_poly.pdbx_seq_one_letter_code
_entity_poly.pdbx_strand_id
1 'polypeptide(L)'
;VSSAAPPVASPAGAGREATVTEPAVDRDALLSKAMAGVSVPSGARVSAAVLAVDSGESAAYGDAAFDTASIVKVDILAALLLQAQDAGRRLTAAEQACATKMIENSDNASATTLWHAIGRAAGLDAANRRLGLTATQGGEGELWGLTQTTAADQLRLLRQVFTADSRLSAASRTSLQALMKSVEADQQWGVSAAAEGGSWALKNGWLARSTTGLWDVNSIGRVTVDGTDHLVAVLSEGTRSQARGIALVEEAAQAAVSAFTGK
;
A
#
# COMPACT_ATOMS: atom_id res chain seq x y z
N VAL A 1 9.96 -64.39 58.65
CA VAL A 1 9.03 -64.43 57.51
C VAL A 1 8.93 -63.02 56.93
N SER A 2 9.62 -62.79 55.81
CA SER A 2 9.66 -61.52 55.16
C SER A 2 8.79 -61.61 53.90
N SER A 3 7.77 -60.78 53.82
CA SER A 3 6.86 -60.76 52.68
C SER A 3 7.29 -59.53 51.79
N ALA A 4 7.75 -59.84 50.59
CA ALA A 4 8.08 -58.81 49.60
C ALA A 4 6.83 -58.44 48.78
N ALA A 5 6.52 -57.17 48.64
CA ALA A 5 5.46 -56.66 47.81
C ALA A 5 5.92 -56.59 46.32
N PRO A 6 5.04 -56.80 45.34
CA PRO A 6 5.44 -56.73 43.93
C PRO A 6 5.58 -55.28 43.42
N PRO A 7 6.37 -55.04 42.37
CA PRO A 7 6.58 -53.70 41.82
C PRO A 7 5.34 -53.20 41.06
N VAL A 8 4.98 -51.94 41.33
CA VAL A 8 3.90 -51.23 40.61
C VAL A 8 4.44 -50.83 39.23
N ALA A 9 3.78 -51.26 38.17
CA ALA A 9 4.08 -50.85 36.80
C ALA A 9 3.69 -49.39 36.59
N SER A 10 4.63 -48.61 36.09
CA SER A 10 4.38 -47.25 35.64
C SER A 10 3.48 -47.22 34.38
N PRO A 11 2.53 -46.31 34.30
CA PRO A 11 1.72 -46.21 33.09
C PRO A 11 2.57 -45.72 31.92
N ALA A 12 2.42 -46.39 30.79
CA ALA A 12 3.02 -46.02 29.52
C ALA A 12 2.64 -44.58 29.13
N GLY A 13 3.64 -43.85 28.65
CA GLY A 13 3.50 -42.46 28.25
C GLY A 13 2.38 -42.26 27.23
N ALA A 14 1.57 -41.24 27.49
CA ALA A 14 0.62 -40.72 26.51
C ALA A 14 1.38 -40.31 25.23
N GLY A 15 1.02 -40.93 24.13
CA GLY A 15 1.51 -40.58 22.83
C GLY A 15 1.25 -39.09 22.57
N ARG A 16 2.29 -38.34 22.27
CA ARG A 16 2.11 -37.01 21.70
C ARG A 16 1.38 -37.17 20.38
N GLU A 17 0.14 -36.72 20.33
CA GLU A 17 -0.53 -36.49 19.05
C GLU A 17 0.34 -35.50 18.28
N ALA A 18 0.85 -35.93 17.13
CA ALA A 18 1.48 -35.02 16.18
C ALA A 18 0.40 -34.08 15.67
N THR A 19 0.44 -32.83 16.10
CA THR A 19 -0.37 -31.77 15.51
C THR A 19 0.05 -31.68 14.04
N VAL A 20 -0.83 -32.12 13.14
CA VAL A 20 -0.68 -31.91 11.70
C VAL A 20 -0.88 -30.40 11.50
N THR A 21 0.22 -29.66 11.36
CA THR A 21 0.18 -28.26 10.95
C THR A 21 -0.19 -28.27 9.47
N GLU A 22 -1.36 -27.73 9.11
CA GLU A 22 -1.69 -27.50 7.72
C GLU A 22 -0.58 -26.63 7.09
N PRO A 23 -0.13 -26.94 5.85
CA PRO A 23 0.87 -26.12 5.19
C PRO A 23 0.33 -24.69 5.04
N ALA A 24 1.17 -23.69 5.36
CA ALA A 24 0.84 -22.29 5.18
C ALA A 24 0.47 -22.03 3.70
N VAL A 25 -0.61 -21.26 3.49
CA VAL A 25 -1.05 -20.89 2.14
C VAL A 25 0.00 -19.93 1.54
N ASP A 26 0.51 -20.25 0.37
CA ASP A 26 1.41 -19.37 -0.38
C ASP A 26 0.58 -18.29 -1.10
N ARG A 27 0.45 -17.13 -0.46
CA ARG A 27 -0.32 -16.01 -1.01
C ARG A 27 0.33 -15.38 -2.22
N ASP A 28 1.67 -15.37 -2.30
CA ASP A 28 2.38 -14.89 -3.49
C ASP A 28 2.09 -15.75 -4.71
N ALA A 29 2.05 -17.06 -4.55
CA ALA A 29 1.67 -17.97 -5.63
C ALA A 29 0.23 -17.78 -6.09
N LEU A 30 -0.71 -17.56 -5.16
CA LEU A 30 -2.11 -17.24 -5.48
C LEU A 30 -2.23 -15.91 -6.23
N LEU A 31 -1.49 -14.88 -5.79
CA LEU A 31 -1.47 -13.60 -6.48
C LEU A 31 -0.88 -13.72 -7.88
N SER A 32 0.24 -14.44 -8.04
CA SER A 32 0.86 -14.69 -9.36
C SER A 32 -0.11 -15.37 -10.30
N LYS A 33 -0.86 -16.35 -9.81
CA LYS A 33 -1.88 -17.05 -10.60
C LYS A 33 -3.02 -16.11 -11.03
N ALA A 34 -3.50 -15.27 -10.11
CA ALA A 34 -4.52 -14.28 -10.41
C ALA A 34 -4.03 -13.22 -11.42
N MET A 35 -2.79 -12.76 -11.25
CA MET A 35 -2.17 -11.78 -12.17
C MET A 35 -1.91 -12.33 -13.56
N ALA A 36 -1.74 -13.65 -13.71
CA ALA A 36 -1.61 -14.28 -15.03
C ALA A 36 -2.88 -14.10 -15.89
N GLY A 37 -4.03 -13.88 -15.29
CA GLY A 37 -5.29 -13.56 -15.98
C GLY A 37 -5.47 -12.08 -16.34
N VAL A 38 -4.58 -11.21 -15.91
CA VAL A 38 -4.66 -9.77 -16.20
C VAL A 38 -4.13 -9.48 -17.60
N SER A 39 -4.89 -8.71 -18.37
CA SER A 39 -4.52 -8.31 -19.73
C SER A 39 -3.50 -7.18 -19.69
N VAL A 40 -2.20 -7.53 -19.71
CA VAL A 40 -1.11 -6.55 -19.74
C VAL A 40 -0.79 -6.18 -21.20
N PRO A 41 -0.96 -4.90 -21.60
CA PRO A 41 -0.62 -4.48 -22.94
C PRO A 41 0.85 -4.72 -23.27
N SER A 42 1.15 -5.00 -24.56
CA SER A 42 2.53 -5.17 -25.01
C SER A 42 3.39 -3.96 -24.67
N GLY A 43 4.54 -4.20 -24.05
CA GLY A 43 5.46 -3.15 -23.60
C GLY A 43 5.09 -2.50 -22.27
N ALA A 44 3.93 -2.82 -21.69
CA ALA A 44 3.55 -2.36 -20.35
C ALA A 44 4.05 -3.31 -19.27
N ARG A 45 4.25 -2.76 -18.05
CA ARG A 45 4.59 -3.51 -16.85
C ARG A 45 3.62 -3.17 -15.74
N VAL A 46 3.40 -4.12 -14.85
CA VAL A 46 2.56 -3.95 -13.66
C VAL A 46 3.14 -4.72 -12.48
N SER A 47 3.09 -4.13 -11.30
CA SER A 47 3.31 -4.78 -10.01
C SER A 47 2.11 -4.57 -9.12
N ALA A 48 1.85 -5.52 -8.23
CA ALA A 48 0.75 -5.43 -7.28
C ALA A 48 1.18 -5.97 -5.91
N ALA A 49 0.63 -5.40 -4.86
CA ALA A 49 0.77 -5.92 -3.51
C ALA A 49 -0.56 -5.75 -2.77
N VAL A 50 -0.89 -6.70 -1.92
CA VAL A 50 -2.16 -6.73 -1.18
C VAL A 50 -1.94 -7.26 0.23
N LEU A 51 -2.67 -6.70 1.19
CA LEU A 51 -2.67 -7.13 2.58
C LEU A 51 -4.11 -7.21 3.09
N ALA A 52 -4.48 -8.35 3.67
CA ALA A 52 -5.72 -8.48 4.41
C ALA A 52 -5.50 -7.97 5.84
N VAL A 53 -6.23 -6.91 6.23
CA VAL A 53 -5.97 -6.23 7.51
C VAL A 53 -6.25 -7.14 8.71
N ASP A 54 -7.30 -7.94 8.67
CA ASP A 54 -7.70 -8.78 9.80
C ASP A 54 -6.69 -9.88 10.12
N SER A 55 -6.17 -10.57 9.09
CA SER A 55 -5.18 -11.64 9.27
C SER A 55 -3.74 -11.16 9.30
N GLY A 56 -3.46 -9.99 8.73
CA GLY A 56 -2.10 -9.49 8.50
C GLY A 56 -1.36 -10.22 7.39
N GLU A 57 -2.01 -11.14 6.69
CA GLU A 57 -1.43 -11.84 5.54
C GLU A 57 -1.28 -10.90 4.35
N SER A 58 -0.18 -11.02 3.63
CA SER A 58 0.12 -10.19 2.46
C SER A 58 0.67 -11.00 1.31
N ALA A 59 0.60 -10.43 0.12
CA ALA A 59 1.21 -10.97 -1.08
C ALA A 59 1.75 -9.84 -1.95
N ALA A 60 2.79 -10.14 -2.72
CA ALA A 60 3.38 -9.23 -3.69
C ALA A 60 3.61 -9.94 -5.02
N TYR A 61 3.41 -9.19 -6.10
CA TYR A 61 3.67 -9.59 -7.48
C TYR A 61 4.56 -8.54 -8.14
N GLY A 62 5.77 -8.94 -8.51
CA GLY A 62 6.77 -8.03 -9.06
C GLY A 62 7.48 -7.21 -7.97
N ASP A 63 8.75 -6.91 -8.23
CA ASP A 63 9.63 -6.15 -7.33
C ASP A 63 10.30 -4.96 -8.03
N ALA A 64 9.87 -4.64 -9.25
CA ALA A 64 10.44 -3.54 -10.02
C ALA A 64 10.13 -2.18 -9.38
N ALA A 65 11.04 -1.23 -9.61
CA ALA A 65 10.84 0.15 -9.26
C ALA A 65 10.02 0.87 -10.34
N PHE A 66 9.12 1.74 -9.91
CA PHE A 66 8.27 2.57 -10.75
C PHE A 66 8.32 4.02 -10.31
N ASP A 67 8.09 4.95 -11.23
CA ASP A 67 7.79 6.33 -10.89
C ASP A 67 6.48 6.39 -10.11
N THR A 68 6.47 7.14 -9.01
CA THR A 68 5.25 7.27 -8.19
C THR A 68 4.16 8.08 -8.88
N ALA A 69 4.51 9.07 -9.68
CA ALA A 69 3.57 10.14 -10.02
C ALA A 69 2.90 10.65 -8.73
N SER A 70 1.62 10.96 -8.77
CA SER A 70 0.92 11.59 -7.64
C SER A 70 0.62 10.70 -6.42
N ILE A 71 0.90 9.40 -6.46
CA ILE A 71 0.77 8.60 -5.22
C ILE A 71 1.80 9.00 -4.16
N VAL A 72 2.92 9.61 -4.54
CA VAL A 72 3.89 10.16 -3.60
C VAL A 72 3.29 11.19 -2.63
N LYS A 73 2.18 11.80 -2.99
CA LYS A 73 1.51 12.80 -2.15
C LYS A 73 1.06 12.25 -0.81
N VAL A 74 0.68 10.98 -0.75
CA VAL A 74 0.41 10.29 0.52
C VAL A 74 1.69 10.18 1.36
N ASP A 75 2.79 9.83 0.75
CA ASP A 75 4.10 9.72 1.40
C ASP A 75 4.62 11.08 1.89
N ILE A 76 4.46 12.13 1.09
CA ILE A 76 4.79 13.51 1.47
C ILE A 76 3.99 13.92 2.72
N LEU A 77 2.69 13.66 2.74
CA LEU A 77 1.85 14.00 3.89
C LEU A 77 2.21 13.16 5.13
N ALA A 78 2.49 11.87 4.95
CA ALA A 78 2.97 11.02 6.04
C ALA A 78 4.28 11.56 6.63
N ALA A 79 5.23 11.97 5.79
CA ALA A 79 6.48 12.56 6.21
C ALA A 79 6.26 13.88 6.99
N LEU A 80 5.40 14.75 6.51
CA LEU A 80 5.05 16.00 7.19
C LEU A 80 4.42 15.75 8.55
N LEU A 81 3.47 14.83 8.63
CA LEU A 81 2.81 14.47 9.90
C LEU A 81 3.81 13.88 10.90
N LEU A 82 4.72 13.03 10.44
CA LEU A 82 5.75 12.45 11.27
C LEU A 82 6.70 13.52 11.82
N GLN A 83 7.14 14.47 10.99
CA GLN A 83 7.96 15.60 11.42
C GLN A 83 7.23 16.50 12.41
N ALA A 84 5.94 16.75 12.19
CA ALA A 84 5.13 17.53 13.15
C ALA A 84 5.00 16.82 14.50
N GLN A 85 4.80 15.49 14.50
CA GLN A 85 4.80 14.69 15.73
C GLN A 85 6.12 14.81 16.49
N ASP A 86 7.25 14.70 15.79
CA ASP A 86 8.59 14.83 16.38
C ASP A 86 8.80 16.19 17.03
N ALA A 87 8.23 17.25 16.43
CA ALA A 87 8.29 18.61 16.95
C ALA A 87 7.24 18.90 18.03
N GLY A 88 6.40 17.95 18.38
CA GLY A 88 5.32 18.12 19.35
C GLY A 88 4.26 19.14 18.92
N ARG A 89 4.04 19.29 17.63
CA ARG A 89 3.09 20.26 17.05
C ARG A 89 2.05 19.60 16.15
N ARG A 90 1.01 20.34 15.85
CA ARG A 90 0.05 20.02 14.79
C ARG A 90 0.45 20.70 13.48
N LEU A 91 -0.16 20.30 12.37
CA LEU A 91 -0.05 21.04 11.11
C LEU A 91 -0.61 22.46 11.31
N THR A 92 0.06 23.42 10.68
CA THR A 92 -0.48 24.78 10.60
C THR A 92 -1.73 24.81 9.70
N ALA A 93 -2.53 25.86 9.78
CA ALA A 93 -3.69 26.03 8.92
C ALA A 93 -3.30 26.02 7.43
N ALA A 94 -2.17 26.62 7.06
CA ALA A 94 -1.65 26.62 5.70
C ALA A 94 -1.21 25.23 5.24
N GLU A 95 -0.50 24.48 6.08
CA GLU A 95 -0.12 23.08 5.81
C GLU A 95 -1.35 22.19 5.64
N GLN A 96 -2.37 22.36 6.50
CA GLN A 96 -3.61 21.59 6.41
C GLN A 96 -4.37 21.90 5.10
N ALA A 97 -4.43 23.16 4.69
CA ALA A 97 -5.05 23.55 3.43
C ALA A 97 -4.32 22.96 2.22
N CYS A 98 -2.98 22.97 2.22
CA CYS A 98 -2.18 22.31 1.19
C CYS A 98 -2.40 20.80 1.19
N ALA A 99 -2.41 20.16 2.35
CA ALA A 99 -2.64 18.72 2.49
C ALA A 99 -3.99 18.31 1.89
N THR A 100 -5.05 19.06 2.19
CA THR A 100 -6.39 18.81 1.66
C THR A 100 -6.41 18.88 0.13
N LYS A 101 -5.93 19.97 -0.46
CA LYS A 101 -5.86 20.10 -1.93
C LYS A 101 -4.95 19.05 -2.58
N MET A 102 -3.81 18.76 -1.95
CA MET A 102 -2.85 17.79 -2.46
C MET A 102 -3.45 16.39 -2.57
N ILE A 103 -4.20 15.95 -1.57
CA ILE A 103 -4.79 14.60 -1.57
C ILE A 103 -6.12 14.57 -2.33
N GLU A 104 -7.05 15.47 -2.02
CA GLU A 104 -8.39 15.44 -2.60
C GLU A 104 -8.45 15.82 -4.07
N ASN A 105 -7.68 16.83 -4.48
CA ASN A 105 -7.65 17.35 -5.86
C ASN A 105 -6.39 16.93 -6.62
N SER A 106 -5.44 16.27 -5.96
CA SER A 106 -4.11 15.99 -6.52
C SER A 106 -3.39 17.27 -6.98
N ASP A 107 -3.51 18.36 -6.22
CA ASP A 107 -2.98 19.67 -6.57
C ASP A 107 -1.45 19.68 -6.52
N ASN A 108 -0.81 19.97 -7.66
CA ASN A 108 0.64 19.92 -7.79
C ASN A 108 1.34 21.10 -7.08
N ALA A 109 0.73 22.29 -7.07
CA ALA A 109 1.30 23.42 -6.37
C ALA A 109 1.37 23.19 -4.86
N SER A 110 0.31 22.61 -4.29
CA SER A 110 0.27 22.19 -2.89
C SER A 110 1.30 21.10 -2.59
N ALA A 111 1.47 20.14 -3.49
CA ALA A 111 2.51 19.11 -3.36
C ALA A 111 3.91 19.71 -3.34
N THR A 112 4.20 20.64 -4.22
CA THR A 112 5.51 21.34 -4.26
C THR A 112 5.75 22.12 -2.95
N THR A 113 4.73 22.80 -2.44
CA THR A 113 4.83 23.51 -1.16
C THR A 113 5.18 22.56 -0.01
N LEU A 114 4.49 21.43 0.09
CA LEU A 114 4.75 20.46 1.15
C LEU A 114 6.02 19.66 0.93
N TRP A 115 6.41 19.42 -0.32
CA TRP A 115 7.71 18.85 -0.67
C TRP A 115 8.87 19.69 -0.12
N HIS A 116 8.81 21.01 -0.28
CA HIS A 116 9.78 21.92 0.33
C HIS A 116 9.71 21.87 1.86
N ALA A 117 8.52 21.87 2.42
CA ALA A 117 8.32 21.85 3.87
C ALA A 117 8.95 20.65 4.56
N ILE A 118 8.90 19.46 3.95
CA ILE A 118 9.50 18.25 4.50
C ILE A 118 11.02 18.15 4.29
N GLY A 119 11.62 18.99 3.44
CA GLY A 119 13.04 18.96 3.11
C GLY A 119 13.36 18.23 1.80
N ARG A 120 12.42 18.19 0.86
CA ARG A 120 12.54 17.55 -0.45
C ARG A 120 12.92 16.08 -0.35
N ALA A 121 13.73 15.56 -1.30
CA ALA A 121 14.13 14.15 -1.32
C ALA A 121 14.79 13.67 0.00
N ALA A 122 15.68 14.46 0.55
CA ALA A 122 16.36 14.11 1.80
C ALA A 122 15.39 13.94 2.97
N GLY A 123 14.40 14.84 3.08
CA GLY A 123 13.35 14.77 4.11
C GLY A 123 12.42 13.59 3.90
N LEU A 124 12.00 13.33 2.66
CA LEU A 124 11.20 12.16 2.32
C LEU A 124 11.93 10.86 2.65
N ASP A 125 13.17 10.73 2.21
CA ASP A 125 13.97 9.52 2.42
C ASP A 125 14.23 9.27 3.92
N ALA A 126 14.45 10.32 4.70
CA ALA A 126 14.61 10.21 6.15
C ALA A 126 13.33 9.69 6.83
N ALA A 127 12.17 10.22 6.45
CA ALA A 127 10.88 9.74 6.93
C ALA A 127 10.63 8.29 6.50
N ASN A 128 10.92 7.96 5.25
CA ASN A 128 10.71 6.62 4.70
C ASN A 128 11.55 5.54 5.37
N ARG A 129 12.77 5.85 5.79
CA ARG A 129 13.56 4.92 6.62
C ARG A 129 12.82 4.55 7.90
N ARG A 130 12.17 5.50 8.54
CA ARG A 130 11.38 5.29 9.77
C ARG A 130 10.07 4.55 9.51
N LEU A 131 9.47 4.78 8.35
CA LEU A 131 8.21 4.14 7.93
C LEU A 131 8.43 2.74 7.33
N GLY A 132 9.68 2.34 7.12
CA GLY A 132 10.03 1.02 6.57
C GLY A 132 9.98 0.94 5.05
N LEU A 133 9.95 2.07 4.34
CA LEU A 133 10.00 2.13 2.87
C LEU A 133 11.48 2.17 2.42
N THR A 134 12.11 1.01 2.37
CA THR A 134 13.56 0.89 2.12
C THR A 134 13.94 0.86 0.64
N ALA A 135 12.97 0.67 -0.25
CA ALA A 135 13.13 0.66 -1.70
C ALA A 135 12.48 1.87 -2.38
N THR A 136 12.25 2.95 -1.62
CA THR A 136 11.69 4.19 -2.12
C THR A 136 12.75 5.28 -2.04
N GLN A 137 12.96 5.99 -3.15
CA GLN A 137 13.97 7.04 -3.28
C GLN A 137 13.32 8.31 -3.82
N GLY A 138 13.40 9.39 -3.07
CA GLY A 138 12.87 10.70 -3.47
C GLY A 138 13.47 11.21 -4.77
N GLY A 139 12.64 11.76 -5.63
CA GLY A 139 13.06 12.40 -6.88
C GLY A 139 13.95 13.60 -6.62
N GLU A 140 14.84 13.90 -7.55
CA GLU A 140 15.77 15.03 -7.42
C GLU A 140 15.07 16.39 -7.57
N GLY A 141 15.54 17.37 -6.83
CA GLY A 141 15.08 18.77 -6.94
C GLY A 141 13.57 18.88 -6.72
N GLU A 142 12.87 19.37 -7.73
CA GLU A 142 11.42 19.55 -7.73
C GLU A 142 10.66 18.36 -8.34
N LEU A 143 11.36 17.29 -8.71
CA LEU A 143 10.79 16.16 -9.44
C LEU A 143 10.21 15.10 -8.49
N TRP A 144 9.37 15.52 -7.55
CA TRP A 144 8.75 14.61 -6.59
C TRP A 144 7.93 13.49 -7.26
N GLY A 145 7.31 13.74 -8.41
CA GLY A 145 6.57 12.73 -9.17
C GLY A 145 7.44 11.63 -9.80
N LEU A 146 8.77 11.84 -9.89
CA LEU A 146 9.75 10.85 -10.31
C LEU A 146 10.39 10.08 -9.14
N THR A 147 9.89 10.24 -7.94
CA THR A 147 10.23 9.38 -6.82
C THR A 147 10.04 7.92 -7.22
N GLN A 148 11.05 7.10 -6.96
CA GLN A 148 11.04 5.68 -7.29
C GLN A 148 10.51 4.87 -6.11
N THR A 149 9.63 3.92 -6.37
CA THR A 149 9.03 3.07 -5.34
C THR A 149 8.72 1.68 -5.86
N THR A 150 8.34 0.78 -4.97
CA THR A 150 7.86 -0.57 -5.29
C THR A 150 6.44 -0.78 -4.76
N ALA A 151 5.71 -1.74 -5.31
CA ALA A 151 4.39 -2.10 -4.79
C ALA A 151 4.46 -2.53 -3.31
N ALA A 152 5.49 -3.26 -2.92
CA ALA A 152 5.70 -3.67 -1.54
C ALA A 152 5.91 -2.48 -0.60
N ASP A 153 6.67 -1.46 -1.01
CA ASP A 153 6.87 -0.26 -0.21
C ASP A 153 5.57 0.56 -0.08
N GLN A 154 4.78 0.67 -1.15
CA GLN A 154 3.49 1.34 -1.08
C GLN A 154 2.52 0.58 -0.16
N LEU A 155 2.58 -0.73 -0.13
CA LEU A 155 1.82 -1.53 0.84
C LEU A 155 2.25 -1.23 2.29
N ARG A 156 3.55 -1.08 2.55
CA ARG A 156 4.07 -0.67 3.87
C ARG A 156 3.57 0.72 4.27
N LEU A 157 3.56 1.65 3.32
CA LEU A 157 2.99 2.98 3.54
C LEU A 157 1.50 2.91 3.93
N LEU A 158 0.72 2.12 3.20
CA LEU A 158 -0.70 1.91 3.52
C LEU A 158 -0.90 1.28 4.91
N ARG A 159 -0.04 0.37 5.34
CA ARG A 159 -0.06 -0.15 6.72
C ARG A 159 0.13 0.96 7.75
N GLN A 160 1.06 1.87 7.51
CA GLN A 160 1.27 3.03 8.38
C GLN A 160 0.02 3.92 8.49
N VAL A 161 -0.73 4.05 7.40
CA VAL A 161 -1.93 4.89 7.34
C VAL A 161 -3.15 4.20 7.95
N PHE A 162 -3.35 2.92 7.68
CA PHE A 162 -4.62 2.21 7.93
C PHE A 162 -4.59 1.22 9.08
N THR A 163 -3.45 0.98 9.71
CA THR A 163 -3.35 0.07 10.86
C THR A 163 -2.76 0.74 12.09
N ALA A 164 -3.04 0.18 13.25
CA ALA A 164 -2.53 0.72 14.52
C ALA A 164 -1.03 0.44 14.74
N ASP A 165 -0.46 -0.57 14.06
CA ASP A 165 0.98 -0.81 14.03
C ASP A 165 1.64 0.20 13.10
N SER A 166 1.88 1.41 13.61
CA SER A 166 2.28 2.57 12.84
C SER A 166 3.15 3.52 13.64
N ARG A 167 4.08 4.18 12.95
CA ARG A 167 4.83 5.33 13.47
C ARG A 167 3.99 6.61 13.52
N LEU A 168 2.90 6.64 12.75
CA LEU A 168 1.96 7.74 12.76
C LEU A 168 1.01 7.63 13.95
N SER A 169 0.73 8.74 14.60
CA SER A 169 -0.27 8.81 15.67
C SER A 169 -1.67 8.48 15.14
N ALA A 170 -2.58 8.12 16.03
CA ALA A 170 -3.98 7.89 15.67
C ALA A 170 -4.60 9.12 14.98
N ALA A 171 -4.30 10.33 15.44
CA ALA A 171 -4.77 11.56 14.82
C ALA A 171 -4.22 11.76 13.40
N SER A 172 -2.93 11.49 13.17
CA SER A 172 -2.30 11.56 11.86
C SER A 172 -2.91 10.56 10.89
N ARG A 173 -3.11 9.32 11.34
CA ARG A 173 -3.77 8.28 10.52
C ARG A 173 -5.19 8.68 10.15
N THR A 174 -5.96 9.17 11.11
CA THR A 174 -7.35 9.63 10.87
C THR A 174 -7.40 10.74 9.83
N SER A 175 -6.48 11.70 9.89
CA SER A 175 -6.37 12.79 8.91
C SER A 175 -6.11 12.26 7.50
N LEU A 176 -5.11 11.38 7.34
CA LEU A 176 -4.80 10.76 6.04
C LEU A 176 -5.97 9.96 5.49
N GLN A 177 -6.57 9.13 6.31
CA GLN A 177 -7.72 8.31 5.93
C GLN A 177 -8.90 9.15 5.47
N ALA A 178 -9.20 10.24 6.18
CA ALA A 178 -10.30 11.14 5.83
C ALA A 178 -10.09 11.81 4.46
N LEU A 179 -8.87 12.28 4.19
CA LEU A 179 -8.55 12.89 2.90
C LEU A 179 -8.60 11.87 1.76
N MET A 180 -8.10 10.66 1.98
CA MET A 180 -8.14 9.58 0.96
C MET A 180 -9.55 9.07 0.65
N LYS A 181 -10.49 9.24 1.56
CA LYS A 181 -11.93 8.99 1.31
C LYS A 181 -12.60 10.09 0.51
N SER A 182 -12.00 11.26 0.43
CA SER A 182 -12.60 12.49 -0.10
C SER A 182 -12.00 12.94 -1.43
N VAL A 183 -11.31 12.03 -2.16
CA VAL A 183 -10.79 12.36 -3.48
C VAL A 183 -11.92 12.75 -4.43
N GLU A 184 -11.68 13.74 -5.28
CA GLU A 184 -12.70 14.26 -6.19
C GLU A 184 -13.21 13.21 -7.17
N ALA A 185 -14.44 13.42 -7.68
CA ALA A 185 -15.22 12.40 -8.37
C ALA A 185 -14.51 11.79 -9.60
N ASP A 186 -13.78 12.59 -10.36
CA ASP A 186 -13.05 12.13 -11.55
C ASP A 186 -11.76 11.33 -11.23
N GLN A 187 -11.37 11.24 -9.96
CA GLN A 187 -10.22 10.47 -9.48
C GLN A 187 -10.63 9.22 -8.67
N GLN A 188 -11.89 8.84 -8.67
CA GLN A 188 -12.40 7.69 -7.92
C GLN A 188 -12.31 6.36 -8.70
N TRP A 189 -11.22 6.18 -9.40
CA TRP A 189 -10.89 4.97 -10.16
C TRP A 189 -9.70 4.23 -9.52
N GLY A 190 -9.33 3.11 -10.09
CA GLY A 190 -8.16 2.34 -9.67
C GLY A 190 -8.54 1.25 -8.68
N VAL A 191 -7.94 1.24 -7.51
CA VAL A 191 -8.20 0.20 -6.49
C VAL A 191 -9.67 0.14 -6.07
N SER A 192 -10.41 1.22 -6.23
CA SER A 192 -11.87 1.26 -6.00
C SER A 192 -12.66 0.24 -6.80
N ALA A 193 -12.15 -0.18 -7.96
CA ALA A 193 -12.77 -1.23 -8.77
C ALA A 193 -12.84 -2.59 -8.06
N ALA A 194 -11.99 -2.82 -7.07
CA ALA A 194 -12.01 -4.03 -6.24
C ALA A 194 -12.89 -3.91 -5.00
N ALA A 195 -13.41 -2.72 -4.69
CA ALA A 195 -14.25 -2.48 -3.53
C ALA A 195 -15.70 -2.87 -3.76
N GLU A 196 -16.40 -3.24 -2.70
CA GLU A 196 -17.85 -3.35 -2.70
C GLU A 196 -18.48 -1.98 -2.45
N GLY A 197 -19.32 -1.53 -3.39
CA GLY A 197 -19.95 -0.22 -3.31
C GLY A 197 -18.93 0.92 -3.26
N GLY A 198 -19.17 1.93 -2.44
CA GLY A 198 -18.26 3.06 -2.21
C GLY A 198 -17.28 2.89 -1.06
N SER A 199 -17.01 1.65 -0.63
CA SER A 199 -16.19 1.36 0.56
C SER A 199 -14.71 1.33 0.24
N TRP A 200 -14.13 2.51 0.02
CA TRP A 200 -12.71 2.68 -0.31
C TRP A 200 -12.15 4.00 0.24
N ALA A 201 -10.82 4.05 0.33
CA ALA A 201 -10.03 5.25 0.50
C ALA A 201 -8.80 5.10 -0.37
N LEU A 202 -8.48 6.06 -1.23
CA LEU A 202 -7.44 5.86 -2.24
C LEU A 202 -6.65 7.14 -2.57
N LYS A 203 -5.54 6.94 -3.26
CA LYS A 203 -4.83 7.95 -4.02
C LYS A 203 -4.32 7.36 -5.32
N ASN A 204 -4.54 8.08 -6.38
CA ASN A 204 -4.07 7.73 -7.71
C ASN A 204 -2.92 8.64 -8.15
N GLY A 205 -2.15 8.17 -9.12
CA GLY A 205 -1.13 8.93 -9.79
C GLY A 205 -1.07 8.56 -11.27
N TRP A 206 -0.83 9.54 -12.12
CA TRP A 206 -0.65 9.35 -13.55
C TRP A 206 0.34 10.37 -14.10
N LEU A 207 1.12 9.92 -15.07
CA LEU A 207 2.16 10.73 -15.68
C LEU A 207 2.38 10.26 -17.11
N ALA A 208 2.26 11.18 -18.09
CA ALA A 208 2.73 10.93 -19.44
C ALA A 208 4.22 11.23 -19.50
N ARG A 209 5.02 10.21 -19.84
CA ARG A 209 6.48 10.36 -19.97
C ARG A 209 6.81 11.14 -21.24
N SER A 210 7.48 12.28 -21.09
CA SER A 210 7.84 13.14 -22.22
C SER A 210 8.81 12.48 -23.21
N THR A 211 9.63 11.53 -22.73
CA THR A 211 10.64 10.83 -23.56
C THR A 211 10.04 9.75 -24.45
N THR A 212 8.92 9.13 -24.04
CA THR A 212 8.33 7.97 -24.73
C THR A 212 6.89 8.20 -25.16
N GLY A 213 6.19 9.17 -24.58
CA GLY A 213 4.75 9.37 -24.74
C GLY A 213 3.89 8.29 -24.09
N LEU A 214 4.52 7.34 -23.35
CA LEU A 214 3.83 6.28 -22.62
C LEU A 214 3.45 6.76 -21.22
N TRP A 215 2.47 6.09 -20.61
CA TRP A 215 1.88 6.50 -19.35
C TRP A 215 2.30 5.62 -18.20
N ASP A 216 2.63 6.28 -17.08
CA ASP A 216 2.69 5.68 -15.75
C ASP A 216 1.33 5.89 -15.09
N VAL A 217 0.71 4.83 -14.60
CA VAL A 217 -0.58 4.90 -13.90
C VAL A 217 -0.53 4.01 -12.67
N ASN A 218 -0.80 4.60 -11.51
CA ASN A 218 -0.71 3.95 -10.20
C ASN A 218 -1.97 4.20 -9.38
N SER A 219 -2.30 3.26 -8.51
CA SER A 219 -3.38 3.40 -7.54
C SER A 219 -3.04 2.67 -6.25
N ILE A 220 -3.23 3.33 -5.12
CA ILE A 220 -3.02 2.75 -3.80
C ILE A 220 -4.20 3.09 -2.90
N GLY A 221 -4.57 2.18 -2.00
CA GLY A 221 -5.63 2.47 -1.05
C GLY A 221 -6.10 1.27 -0.25
N ARG A 222 -7.15 1.54 0.52
CA ARG A 222 -7.91 0.54 1.25
C ARG A 222 -9.22 0.29 0.51
N VAL A 223 -9.59 -0.97 0.40
CA VAL A 223 -10.89 -1.40 -0.13
C VAL A 223 -11.54 -2.38 0.84
N THR A 224 -12.85 -2.30 0.99
CA THR A 224 -13.62 -3.21 1.83
C THR A 224 -14.40 -4.18 0.94
N VAL A 225 -14.23 -5.47 1.20
CA VAL A 225 -14.91 -6.56 0.49
C VAL A 225 -15.42 -7.55 1.54
N ASP A 226 -16.70 -7.90 1.49
CA ASP A 226 -17.35 -8.78 2.46
C ASP A 226 -17.09 -8.34 3.93
N GLY A 227 -17.08 -7.04 4.19
CA GLY A 227 -16.84 -6.46 5.50
C GLY A 227 -15.37 -6.52 5.98
N THR A 228 -14.45 -6.99 5.16
CA THR A 228 -13.02 -7.09 5.47
C THR A 228 -12.23 -6.06 4.67
N ASP A 229 -11.35 -5.33 5.36
CA ASP A 229 -10.46 -4.36 4.74
C ASP A 229 -9.22 -5.01 4.13
N HIS A 230 -8.92 -4.60 2.91
CA HIS A 230 -7.70 -4.95 2.19
C HIS A 230 -6.95 -3.69 1.82
N LEU A 231 -5.64 -3.71 2.00
CA LEU A 231 -4.74 -2.68 1.48
C LEU A 231 -4.20 -3.15 0.15
N VAL A 232 -4.26 -2.30 -0.87
CA VAL A 232 -3.91 -2.66 -2.25
C VAL A 232 -3.03 -1.58 -2.85
N ALA A 233 -1.92 -1.97 -3.43
CA ALA A 233 -1.04 -1.10 -4.20
C ALA A 233 -0.83 -1.69 -5.58
N VAL A 234 -1.11 -0.92 -6.63
CA VAL A 234 -0.86 -1.31 -8.01
C VAL A 234 -0.06 -0.22 -8.71
N LEU A 235 1.08 -0.59 -9.27
CA LEU A 235 1.97 0.29 -10.02
C LEU A 235 2.07 -0.21 -11.45
N SER A 236 1.98 0.70 -12.41
CA SER A 236 2.10 0.35 -13.83
C SER A 236 2.84 1.42 -14.63
N GLU A 237 3.41 0.99 -15.74
CA GLU A 237 4.03 1.89 -16.73
C GLU A 237 3.88 1.32 -18.15
N GLY A 238 4.08 2.17 -19.13
CA GLY A 238 4.22 1.76 -20.51
C GLY A 238 2.93 1.56 -21.28
N THR A 239 1.79 2.03 -20.76
CA THR A 239 0.55 2.03 -21.54
C THR A 239 0.50 3.23 -22.50
N ARG A 240 -0.22 3.07 -23.61
CA ARG A 240 -0.29 4.09 -24.68
C ARG A 240 -1.24 5.25 -24.37
N SER A 241 -2.08 5.09 -23.35
CA SER A 241 -3.01 6.12 -22.89
C SER A 241 -3.28 5.97 -21.40
N GLN A 242 -3.70 7.06 -20.78
CA GLN A 242 -4.15 7.03 -19.39
C GLN A 242 -5.31 6.05 -19.19
N ALA A 243 -6.27 6.02 -20.11
CA ALA A 243 -7.42 5.12 -20.03
C ALA A 243 -7.02 3.65 -20.01
N ARG A 244 -6.03 3.26 -20.82
CA ARG A 244 -5.48 1.89 -20.82
C ARG A 244 -4.72 1.58 -19.52
N GLY A 245 -4.01 2.56 -18.99
CA GLY A 245 -3.35 2.42 -17.70
C GLY A 245 -4.34 2.24 -16.55
N ILE A 246 -5.43 3.01 -16.55
CA ILE A 246 -6.52 2.86 -15.57
C ILE A 246 -7.13 1.46 -15.67
N ALA A 247 -7.46 0.99 -16.87
CA ALA A 247 -8.03 -0.35 -17.07
C ALA A 247 -7.09 -1.45 -16.55
N LEU A 248 -5.79 -1.35 -16.82
CA LEU A 248 -4.78 -2.29 -16.31
C LEU A 248 -4.74 -2.29 -14.78
N VAL A 249 -4.71 -1.13 -14.17
CA VAL A 249 -4.64 -0.98 -12.71
C VAL A 249 -5.89 -1.53 -12.04
N GLU A 250 -7.07 -1.27 -12.61
CA GLU A 250 -8.34 -1.76 -12.06
C GLU A 250 -8.43 -3.29 -12.15
N GLU A 251 -8.05 -3.87 -13.27
CA GLU A 251 -8.01 -5.33 -13.45
C GLU A 251 -7.00 -5.98 -12.49
N ALA A 252 -5.83 -5.40 -12.33
CA ALA A 252 -4.81 -5.87 -11.39
C ALA A 252 -5.26 -5.76 -9.92
N ALA A 253 -5.95 -4.68 -9.54
CA ALA A 253 -6.50 -4.52 -8.20
C ALA A 253 -7.55 -5.59 -7.88
N GLN A 254 -8.44 -5.87 -8.83
CA GLN A 254 -9.44 -6.94 -8.70
C GLN A 254 -8.78 -8.31 -8.55
N ALA A 255 -7.76 -8.60 -9.38
CA ALA A 255 -6.98 -9.84 -9.27
C ALA A 255 -6.29 -9.96 -7.90
N ALA A 256 -5.68 -8.89 -7.41
CA ALA A 256 -4.99 -8.87 -6.12
C ALA A 256 -5.93 -9.20 -4.96
N VAL A 257 -7.10 -8.58 -4.93
CA VAL A 257 -8.10 -8.85 -3.89
C VAL A 257 -8.66 -10.26 -4.02
N SER A 258 -8.88 -10.76 -5.23
CA SER A 258 -9.39 -12.12 -5.47
C SER A 258 -8.46 -13.21 -4.92
N ALA A 259 -7.15 -12.95 -4.85
CA ALA A 259 -6.18 -13.87 -4.24
C ALA A 259 -6.43 -14.13 -2.75
N PHE A 260 -7.19 -13.25 -2.09
CA PHE A 260 -7.58 -13.38 -0.68
C PHE A 260 -9.04 -13.73 -0.48
N THR A 261 -9.94 -13.31 -1.36
CA THR A 261 -11.38 -13.52 -1.23
C THR A 261 -11.88 -14.73 -2.00
N GLY A 262 -11.12 -15.21 -2.96
CA GLY A 262 -11.52 -16.33 -3.83
C GLY A 262 -12.64 -15.98 -4.82
N LYS A 263 -12.93 -14.69 -5.02
CA LYS A 263 -13.99 -14.20 -5.93
C LYS A 263 -13.42 -13.61 -7.20
#